data_2b7eafad048da878b4837aab05b5f805
#
_entry.id   2b7eafad048da878b4837aab05b5f805
#
_cell.length_a   1.000
_cell.length_b   1.000
_cell.length_c   1.000
_cell.angle_alpha   90.00
_cell.angle_beta   90.00
_cell.angle_gamma   90.00
#
_symmetry.space_group_name_H-M   'P 1'
#
loop_
_entity.id
_entity.type
_entity.pdbx_description
1 polymer ?
#
loop_
_entity_poly.entity_id
_entity_poly.type
_entity_poly.pdbx_seq_one_letter_code
_entity_poly.pdbx_strand_id
1 'polypeptide(L)'
;MRRQWWVMCVVIGFVVMSGVGLAVASPADKTDLGLPSPDRNWQIGFTPSYSSGNFGTNTASTFFYAPISIRRLFRDGDVALVIPFVTATTDGRATLVGGNAVQVDDGGSNSGSGGGGGGTPDDGGCSGKGSNVSGKDRVCGTTTRTAGQKVTTSGLGDIILRGRYYVVEEKDWIPLIAVTGRLKLPTASASEGLGTGEMDEGVGMEVSKLLGDKWVAFLDGGYNVIGRPDGLNLRNQHWYDVGAGYYVTSDLMTSVYFEEYRSLVSGRQNARDVFFAMNYRASSGWRFNGGVTVGVSNGAPDYALSTGVSYRF
;
A
#
# COMPACT_ATOMS: atom_id res chain seq x y z
N MET A 1 37.05 33.35 11.98
CA MET A 1 35.79 32.87 12.52
C MET A 1 34.91 32.48 11.36
N ARG A 2 34.91 31.21 10.95
CA ARG A 2 34.04 30.69 9.89
C ARG A 2 32.75 30.27 10.57
N ARG A 3 31.65 30.99 10.36
CA ARG A 3 30.30 30.54 10.67
C ARG A 3 29.96 29.42 9.67
N GLN A 4 29.99 28.17 10.13
CA GLN A 4 29.38 27.06 9.42
C GLN A 4 27.86 27.22 9.53
N TRP A 5 27.25 27.59 8.44
CA TRP A 5 25.80 27.51 8.26
C TRP A 5 25.47 26.04 8.03
N TRP A 6 25.03 25.35 9.07
CA TRP A 6 24.45 24.03 8.94
C TRP A 6 23.05 24.21 8.35
N VAL A 7 22.95 24.08 7.03
CA VAL A 7 21.65 23.94 6.38
C VAL A 7 21.16 22.55 6.72
N MET A 8 20.15 22.47 7.58
CA MET A 8 19.45 21.25 7.93
C MET A 8 18.64 20.81 6.69
N CYS A 9 19.20 19.95 5.85
CA CYS A 9 18.44 19.31 4.78
C CYS A 9 17.57 18.23 5.41
N VAL A 10 16.29 18.53 5.55
CA VAL A 10 15.28 17.57 5.97
C VAL A 10 14.86 16.76 4.75
N VAL A 11 15.26 15.53 4.71
CA VAL A 11 14.95 14.62 3.61
C VAL A 11 13.77 13.76 3.99
N ILE A 12 12.74 13.84 3.18
CA ILE A 12 11.45 13.21 3.42
C ILE A 12 11.16 12.28 2.26
N GLY A 13 11.25 11.01 2.50
CA GLY A 13 10.78 9.99 1.57
C GLY A 13 9.52 9.32 2.12
N PHE A 14 8.45 9.37 1.37
CA PHE A 14 7.20 8.75 1.70
C PHE A 14 6.82 7.77 0.59
N VAL A 15 6.66 6.51 0.90
CA VAL A 15 5.88 5.61 0.08
C VAL A 15 4.52 5.51 0.72
N VAL A 16 3.59 6.27 0.20
CA VAL A 16 2.20 6.16 0.62
C VAL A 16 1.56 5.10 -0.28
N MET A 17 1.03 4.09 0.34
CA MET A 17 0.15 3.15 -0.33
C MET A 17 -1.23 3.35 0.25
N SER A 18 -2.17 3.75 -0.58
CA SER A 18 -3.55 3.92 -0.19
C SER A 18 -4.08 2.68 0.50
N GLY A 19 -4.71 2.90 1.62
CA GLY A 19 -5.48 1.90 2.32
C GLY A 19 -4.75 1.08 3.37
N VAL A 20 -3.42 1.13 3.45
CA VAL A 20 -2.71 0.43 4.53
C VAL A 20 -1.48 1.22 4.92
N GLY A 21 -1.53 1.78 6.11
CA GLY A 21 -0.39 2.48 6.69
C GLY A 21 0.84 1.60 6.73
N LEU A 22 1.67 1.74 5.73
CA LEU A 22 2.99 1.17 5.78
C LEU A 22 3.83 1.97 6.73
N ALA A 23 4.71 1.29 7.43
CA ALA A 23 5.74 1.94 8.22
C ALA A 23 6.49 2.90 7.29
N VAL A 24 6.00 4.11 7.28
CA VAL A 24 6.55 5.20 6.52
C VAL A 24 7.94 5.44 7.04
N ALA A 25 8.92 5.48 6.16
CA ALA A 25 10.20 6.04 6.51
C ALA A 25 9.94 7.47 6.96
N SER A 26 10.10 7.70 8.24
CA SER A 26 9.92 9.05 8.76
C SER A 26 10.88 9.99 8.03
N PRO A 27 10.39 11.14 7.56
CA PRO A 27 11.23 12.20 7.00
C PRO A 27 12.42 12.57 7.88
N ALA A 28 12.24 12.39 9.15
CA ALA A 28 13.23 12.65 10.18
C ALA A 28 14.50 11.80 10.09
N ASP A 29 14.57 10.78 9.24
CA ASP A 29 15.73 9.90 9.14
C ASP A 29 16.96 10.55 8.48
N LYS A 30 16.80 11.68 7.84
CA LYS A 30 17.93 12.47 7.33
C LYS A 30 18.20 13.78 8.11
N THR A 31 17.46 14.09 9.17
CA THR A 31 17.77 15.27 10.01
C THR A 31 19.08 15.14 10.78
N ASP A 32 19.61 13.96 10.95
CA ASP A 32 21.01 13.74 11.32
C ASP A 32 21.89 13.75 10.06
N LEU A 33 21.76 14.75 9.15
CA LEU A 33 22.52 14.78 7.91
C LEU A 33 22.85 13.40 7.40
N GLY A 34 21.86 12.60 7.51
CA GLY A 34 21.71 11.44 6.78
C GLY A 34 22.70 10.35 6.83
N LEU A 35 23.76 10.47 7.41
CA LEU A 35 24.55 9.29 7.63
C LEU A 35 23.83 8.51 8.73
N PRO A 36 23.34 7.25 8.45
CA PRO A 36 23.01 6.36 9.55
C PRO A 36 24.15 6.50 10.54
N SER A 37 23.86 6.84 11.80
CA SER A 37 24.88 6.68 12.82
C SER A 37 25.43 5.29 12.60
N PRO A 38 26.77 5.08 12.52
CA PRO A 38 27.32 3.76 12.27
C PRO A 38 26.70 2.69 13.14
N ASP A 39 26.14 3.11 14.28
CA ASP A 39 25.60 2.27 15.32
C ASP A 39 24.08 2.04 15.24
N ARG A 40 23.33 2.73 14.35
CA ARG A 40 21.84 2.63 14.28
C ARG A 40 21.34 2.61 12.86
N ASN A 41 21.57 1.51 12.18
CA ASN A 41 21.23 1.37 10.77
C ASN A 41 20.16 0.29 10.48
N TRP A 42 19.56 -0.26 11.52
CA TRP A 42 18.43 -1.15 11.46
C TRP A 42 17.20 -0.51 12.10
N GLN A 43 16.04 -0.81 11.54
CA GLN A 43 14.76 -0.40 12.08
C GLN A 43 13.79 -1.56 12.01
N ILE A 44 13.10 -1.82 13.11
CA ILE A 44 11.95 -2.71 13.15
C ILE A 44 10.69 -1.89 13.38
N GLY A 45 9.61 -2.23 12.70
CA GLY A 45 8.34 -1.51 12.79
C GLY A 45 7.14 -2.44 12.78
N PHE A 46 6.07 -1.97 13.39
CA PHE A 46 4.76 -2.59 13.36
C PHE A 46 3.70 -1.51 13.13
N THR A 47 2.94 -1.61 12.03
CA THR A 47 1.99 -0.57 11.62
C THR A 47 0.66 -1.19 11.22
N PRO A 48 -0.17 -1.63 12.19
CA PRO A 48 -1.48 -2.17 11.89
C PRO A 48 -2.40 -1.10 11.31
N SER A 49 -3.27 -1.55 10.42
CA SER A 49 -4.31 -0.73 9.82
C SER A 49 -5.61 -1.51 9.65
N TYR A 50 -6.69 -0.77 9.64
CA TYR A 50 -8.03 -1.28 9.37
C TYR A 50 -8.64 -0.43 8.26
N SER A 51 -9.22 -1.08 7.24
CA SER A 51 -9.95 -0.41 6.17
C SER A 51 -11.32 -1.03 5.97
N SER A 52 -12.28 -0.20 5.59
CA SER A 52 -13.65 -0.60 5.28
C SER A 52 -14.15 0.18 4.09
N GLY A 53 -14.87 -0.48 3.21
CA GLY A 53 -15.48 0.14 2.04
C GLY A 53 -16.06 -0.87 1.06
N ASN A 54 -16.69 -0.36 0.02
CA ASN A 54 -17.25 -1.18 -1.04
C ASN A 54 -16.20 -1.53 -2.12
N PHE A 55 -15.13 -0.77 -2.23
CA PHE A 55 -14.03 -0.98 -3.21
C PHE A 55 -14.51 -1.17 -4.65
N GLY A 56 -15.58 -0.46 -5.04
CA GLY A 56 -16.20 -0.59 -6.37
C GLY A 56 -17.15 -1.79 -6.54
N THR A 57 -17.38 -2.57 -5.49
CA THR A 57 -18.35 -3.67 -5.46
C THR A 57 -19.69 -3.22 -4.85
N ASN A 58 -20.69 -4.09 -4.83
CA ASN A 58 -21.98 -3.82 -4.18
C ASN A 58 -21.99 -4.25 -2.70
N THR A 59 -20.88 -4.79 -2.19
CA THR A 59 -20.80 -5.38 -0.85
C THR A 59 -19.61 -4.77 -0.13
N ALA A 60 -19.86 -4.19 1.05
CA ALA A 60 -18.78 -3.66 1.86
C ALA A 60 -17.86 -4.79 2.32
N SER A 61 -16.57 -4.58 2.18
CA SER A 61 -15.50 -5.47 2.66
C SER A 61 -14.69 -4.75 3.73
N THR A 62 -14.09 -5.52 4.64
CA THR A 62 -13.20 -4.99 5.66
C THR A 62 -11.89 -5.76 5.68
N PHE A 63 -10.81 -5.04 5.88
CA PHE A 63 -9.47 -5.61 5.94
C PHE A 63 -8.75 -5.07 7.18
N PHE A 64 -8.18 -5.99 7.94
CA PHE A 64 -7.18 -5.69 8.95
C PHE A 64 -5.83 -6.19 8.45
N TYR A 65 -4.85 -5.30 8.39
CA TYR A 65 -3.52 -5.58 7.88
C TYR A 65 -2.49 -5.18 8.93
N ALA A 66 -1.71 -6.13 9.40
CA ALA A 66 -0.77 -5.95 10.51
C ALA A 66 0.65 -6.35 10.09
N PRO A 67 1.39 -5.48 9.40
CA PRO A 67 2.74 -5.75 8.92
C PRO A 67 3.77 -5.57 10.02
N ILE A 68 4.73 -6.51 10.08
CA ILE A 68 6.03 -6.31 10.71
C ILE A 68 7.00 -5.94 9.60
N SER A 69 7.74 -4.86 9.77
CA SER A 69 8.77 -4.42 8.84
C SER A 69 10.15 -4.47 9.46
N ILE A 70 11.11 -4.97 8.71
CA ILE A 70 12.53 -4.94 9.05
C ILE A 70 13.23 -4.16 7.95
N ARG A 71 13.87 -3.06 8.31
CA ARG A 71 14.52 -2.14 7.37
C ARG A 71 16.00 -2.02 7.68
N ARG A 72 16.81 -2.09 6.65
CA ARG A 72 18.23 -1.73 6.67
C ARG A 72 18.40 -0.37 6.01
N LEU A 73 18.98 0.56 6.72
CA LEU A 73 19.29 1.91 6.28
C LEU A 73 20.73 1.97 5.76
N PHE A 74 20.93 2.62 4.63
CA PHE A 74 22.21 2.91 4.03
C PHE A 74 22.38 4.42 3.89
N ARG A 75 23.56 4.87 3.49
CA ARG A 75 23.80 6.29 3.25
C ARG A 75 22.83 6.89 2.24
N ASP A 76 22.66 6.21 1.12
CA ASP A 76 21.93 6.75 -0.04
C ASP A 76 20.60 6.02 -0.28
N GLY A 77 20.08 5.32 0.71
CA GLY A 77 18.83 4.58 0.56
C GLY A 77 18.51 3.60 1.68
N ASP A 78 17.54 2.75 1.43
CA ASP A 78 17.14 1.69 2.36
C ASP A 78 16.56 0.48 1.63
N VAL A 79 16.58 -0.66 2.30
CA VAL A 79 15.88 -1.88 1.90
C VAL A 79 15.05 -2.36 3.07
N ALA A 80 13.80 -2.72 2.81
CA ALA A 80 12.87 -3.20 3.81
C ALA A 80 12.19 -4.50 3.39
N LEU A 81 12.08 -5.42 4.33
CA LEU A 81 11.25 -6.62 4.26
C LEU A 81 9.99 -6.39 5.08
N VAL A 82 8.82 -6.65 4.49
CA VAL A 82 7.51 -6.48 5.14
C VAL A 82 6.80 -7.83 5.16
N ILE A 83 6.44 -8.28 6.35
CA ILE A 83 5.77 -9.56 6.59
C ILE A 83 4.42 -9.25 7.26
N PRO A 84 3.31 -9.28 6.51
CA PRO A 84 2.00 -8.91 7.04
C PRO A 84 1.22 -10.13 7.54
N PHE A 85 0.46 -9.93 8.61
CA PHE A 85 -0.69 -10.73 8.95
C PHE A 85 -1.95 -10.02 8.49
N VAL A 86 -2.89 -10.76 7.91
CA VAL A 86 -4.10 -10.23 7.28
C VAL A 86 -5.34 -10.89 7.86
N THR A 87 -6.38 -10.10 8.10
CA THR A 87 -7.75 -10.59 8.26
C THR A 87 -8.63 -9.88 7.25
N ALA A 88 -9.30 -10.62 6.40
CA ALA A 88 -10.21 -10.12 5.38
C ALA A 88 -11.63 -10.62 5.62
N THR A 89 -12.60 -9.72 5.64
CA THR A 89 -14.04 -10.05 5.62
C THR A 89 -14.61 -9.54 4.31
N THR A 90 -14.81 -10.42 3.36
CA THR A 90 -15.18 -10.09 1.99
C THR A 90 -16.04 -11.19 1.37
N ASP A 91 -16.75 -10.88 0.29
CA ASP A 91 -17.46 -11.85 -0.56
C ASP A 91 -16.58 -12.40 -1.69
N GLY A 92 -15.27 -12.07 -1.69
CA GLY A 92 -14.29 -12.54 -2.66
C GLY A 92 -14.05 -11.60 -3.84
N ARG A 93 -14.85 -10.54 -4.00
CA ARG A 93 -14.70 -9.57 -5.11
C ARG A 93 -13.65 -8.50 -4.83
N ALA A 94 -13.27 -8.33 -3.57
CA ALA A 94 -12.17 -7.47 -3.15
C ALA A 94 -11.14 -8.30 -2.38
N THR A 95 -9.85 -8.02 -2.59
CA THR A 95 -8.72 -8.67 -1.90
C THR A 95 -7.59 -7.67 -1.68
N LEU A 96 -6.52 -8.10 -1.01
CA LEU A 96 -5.33 -7.29 -0.84
C LEU A 96 -4.33 -7.56 -1.97
N VAL A 97 -3.94 -6.52 -2.68
CA VAL A 97 -2.85 -6.55 -3.66
C VAL A 97 -1.74 -5.64 -3.15
N GLY A 98 -0.68 -6.28 -2.64
CA GLY A 98 0.45 -5.58 -2.06
C GLY A 98 0.12 -4.75 -0.82
N GLY A 99 -0.88 -5.15 -0.05
CA GLY A 99 -1.34 -4.47 1.14
C GLY A 99 -2.50 -3.50 0.91
N ASN A 100 -2.87 -3.23 -0.34
CA ASN A 100 -4.00 -2.37 -0.69
C ASN A 100 -5.25 -3.21 -0.96
N ALA A 101 -6.36 -2.83 -0.37
CA ALA A 101 -7.65 -3.42 -0.68
C ALA A 101 -8.15 -2.91 -2.04
N VAL A 102 -8.36 -3.81 -2.97
CA VAL A 102 -8.75 -3.51 -4.35
C VAL A 102 -9.81 -4.47 -4.84
N GLN A 103 -10.64 -4.01 -5.77
CA GLN A 103 -11.52 -4.89 -6.52
C GLN A 103 -10.70 -5.77 -7.47
N VAL A 104 -10.99 -7.07 -7.50
CA VAL A 104 -10.34 -8.04 -8.41
C VAL A 104 -11.33 -8.72 -9.35
N ASP A 105 -12.62 -8.74 -8.98
CA ASP A 105 -13.70 -9.28 -9.79
C ASP A 105 -14.87 -8.30 -9.81
N ASP A 106 -15.53 -8.14 -10.95
CA ASP A 106 -16.65 -7.24 -11.14
C ASP A 106 -18.01 -7.88 -10.85
N GLY A 107 -18.07 -9.20 -10.56
CA GLY A 107 -19.31 -9.92 -10.34
C GLY A 107 -20.23 -9.96 -11.58
N GLY A 108 -19.69 -9.56 -12.73
CA GLY A 108 -20.38 -9.55 -14.00
C GLY A 108 -20.56 -10.97 -14.52
N SER A 109 -21.76 -11.51 -14.38
CA SER A 109 -22.21 -12.60 -15.24
C SER A 109 -22.05 -12.14 -16.69
N ASN A 110 -21.17 -12.76 -17.44
CA ASN A 110 -21.17 -12.67 -18.90
C ASN A 110 -22.53 -13.17 -19.38
N SER A 111 -23.49 -12.26 -19.51
CA SER A 111 -24.73 -12.48 -20.26
C SER A 111 -24.35 -12.56 -21.74
N GLY A 112 -23.57 -13.57 -22.12
CA GLY A 112 -23.50 -14.03 -23.49
C GLY A 112 -24.86 -14.60 -23.84
N SER A 113 -25.64 -13.83 -24.57
CA SER A 113 -26.88 -14.28 -25.26
C SER A 113 -26.54 -15.53 -26.10
N GLY A 114 -26.93 -16.70 -25.61
CA GLY A 114 -26.77 -17.99 -26.30
C GLY A 114 -27.52 -19.10 -25.59
N GLY A 115 -28.78 -19.30 -25.93
CA GLY A 115 -29.61 -20.49 -25.95
C GLY A 115 -29.51 -21.56 -24.84
N GLY A 116 -30.56 -21.62 -24.01
CA GLY A 116 -31.22 -22.87 -23.60
C GLY A 116 -30.44 -23.91 -22.84
N GLY A 117 -30.63 -23.94 -21.52
CA GLY A 117 -30.26 -25.07 -20.66
C GLY A 117 -30.47 -24.71 -19.20
N GLY A 118 -31.52 -25.26 -18.57
CA GLY A 118 -31.82 -25.05 -17.15
C GLY A 118 -30.64 -25.48 -16.26
N GLY A 119 -29.96 -24.52 -15.72
CA GLY A 119 -28.95 -24.69 -14.67
C GLY A 119 -29.41 -23.94 -13.43
N THR A 120 -29.35 -24.58 -12.31
CA THR A 120 -29.65 -24.05 -10.96
C THR A 120 -28.86 -22.74 -10.70
N PRO A 121 -29.43 -21.77 -9.95
CA PRO A 121 -28.75 -20.52 -9.61
C PRO A 121 -27.74 -20.72 -8.47
N ASP A 122 -26.64 -21.38 -8.76
CA ASP A 122 -25.58 -21.65 -7.77
C ASP A 122 -24.21 -21.41 -8.38
N ASP A 123 -23.93 -20.16 -8.77
CA ASP A 123 -22.55 -19.76 -9.05
C ASP A 123 -22.31 -18.36 -8.56
N GLY A 124 -21.94 -18.27 -7.27
CA GLY A 124 -21.33 -17.11 -6.67
C GLY A 124 -19.99 -16.81 -7.33
N GLY A 125 -20.00 -15.83 -8.17
CA GLY A 125 -18.98 -14.84 -8.43
C GLY A 125 -17.56 -15.22 -8.83
N CYS A 126 -17.27 -16.46 -9.28
CA CYS A 126 -15.99 -16.79 -9.90
C CYS A 126 -16.24 -17.62 -11.15
N SER A 127 -16.38 -16.94 -12.29
CA SER A 127 -16.65 -17.59 -13.58
C SER A 127 -15.37 -18.25 -14.10
N GLY A 128 -15.13 -19.47 -13.69
CA GLY A 128 -14.15 -20.37 -14.32
C GLY A 128 -14.83 -21.11 -15.48
N LYS A 129 -14.55 -20.73 -16.69
CA LYS A 129 -14.96 -21.47 -17.89
C LYS A 129 -14.09 -22.74 -18.00
N GLY A 130 -14.68 -23.90 -17.87
CA GLY A 130 -14.04 -25.14 -18.29
C GLY A 130 -13.87 -26.17 -17.19
N SER A 131 -14.59 -27.26 -17.38
CA SER A 131 -14.35 -28.55 -16.78
C SER A 131 -12.86 -28.95 -16.91
N ASN A 132 -12.26 -29.37 -15.81
CA ASN A 132 -10.92 -29.95 -15.66
C ASN A 132 -9.76 -29.02 -15.31
N VAL A 133 -9.97 -27.99 -14.46
CA VAL A 133 -8.85 -27.34 -13.78
C VAL A 133 -8.83 -27.84 -12.34
N SER A 134 -7.78 -28.58 -12.03
CA SER A 134 -7.44 -29.03 -10.68
C SER A 134 -7.35 -27.83 -9.75
N GLY A 135 -8.13 -27.84 -8.66
CA GLY A 135 -8.51 -26.73 -7.79
C GLY A 135 -7.39 -26.02 -7.03
N LYS A 136 -6.30 -25.63 -7.66
CA LYS A 136 -5.19 -24.94 -6.98
C LYS A 136 -5.05 -23.46 -7.28
N ASP A 137 -5.77 -22.91 -8.27
CA ASP A 137 -5.45 -21.59 -8.82
C ASP A 137 -6.62 -20.59 -8.84
N ARG A 138 -7.57 -20.70 -7.93
CA ARG A 138 -8.66 -19.72 -7.82
C ARG A 138 -8.40 -18.75 -6.68
N VAL A 139 -8.32 -17.47 -6.98
CA VAL A 139 -8.27 -16.37 -6.02
C VAL A 139 -9.52 -16.34 -5.12
N CYS A 140 -10.61 -16.90 -5.57
CA CYS A 140 -11.80 -17.12 -4.78
C CYS A 140 -11.75 -18.51 -4.18
N GLY A 141 -11.76 -18.63 -2.86
CA GLY A 141 -11.76 -19.92 -2.17
C GLY A 141 -12.80 -20.89 -2.76
N THR A 142 -12.45 -22.17 -2.82
CA THR A 142 -13.25 -23.29 -3.35
C THR A 142 -14.56 -23.54 -2.60
N THR A 143 -14.93 -22.73 -1.61
CA THR A 143 -16.24 -22.76 -0.98
C THR A 143 -17.22 -22.07 -1.89
N THR A 144 -18.25 -22.77 -2.33
CA THR A 144 -19.43 -22.22 -3.02
C THR A 144 -19.98 -21.06 -2.18
N ARG A 145 -19.67 -19.83 -2.61
CA ARG A 145 -20.13 -18.62 -1.91
C ARG A 145 -21.43 -18.17 -2.58
N THR A 146 -22.49 -18.04 -1.81
CA THR A 146 -23.70 -17.37 -2.27
C THR A 146 -23.37 -15.88 -2.51
N ALA A 147 -23.75 -15.33 -3.65
CA ALA A 147 -23.51 -13.92 -3.98
C ALA A 147 -23.91 -13.01 -2.80
N GLY A 148 -22.99 -12.17 -2.33
CA GLY A 148 -23.19 -11.29 -1.17
C GLY A 148 -22.89 -11.93 0.21
N GLN A 149 -22.59 -13.22 0.29
CA GLN A 149 -22.19 -13.84 1.56
C GLN A 149 -20.72 -13.49 1.85
N LYS A 150 -20.53 -12.82 2.99
CA LYS A 150 -19.18 -12.48 3.48
C LYS A 150 -18.59 -13.65 4.28
N VAL A 151 -17.31 -13.89 4.06
CA VAL A 151 -16.51 -14.83 4.84
C VAL A 151 -15.34 -14.07 5.44
N THR A 152 -15.01 -14.38 6.69
CA THR A 152 -13.82 -13.86 7.35
C THR A 152 -12.72 -14.91 7.29
N THR A 153 -11.58 -14.53 6.71
CA THR A 153 -10.37 -15.35 6.66
C THR A 153 -9.20 -14.58 7.25
N SER A 154 -8.26 -15.31 7.85
CA SER A 154 -7.07 -14.71 8.47
C SER A 154 -5.85 -15.56 8.20
N GLY A 155 -4.71 -14.93 7.96
CA GLY A 155 -3.47 -15.66 7.72
C GLY A 155 -2.31 -14.73 7.38
N LEU A 156 -1.22 -15.34 6.92
CA LEU A 156 -0.07 -14.61 6.39
C LEU A 156 -0.47 -13.95 5.06
N GLY A 157 -0.15 -12.67 4.92
CA GLY A 157 -0.29 -11.98 3.65
C GLY A 157 0.92 -12.16 2.73
N ASP A 158 0.92 -11.46 1.61
CA ASP A 158 2.06 -11.45 0.68
C ASP A 158 3.25 -10.71 1.28
N ILE A 159 4.41 -11.38 1.33
CA ILE A 159 5.67 -10.76 1.75
C ILE A 159 6.11 -9.76 0.69
N ILE A 160 6.54 -8.57 1.15
CA ILE A 160 6.95 -7.50 0.25
C ILE A 160 8.40 -7.10 0.57
N LEU A 161 9.23 -7.11 -0.47
CA LEU A 161 10.56 -6.51 -0.46
C LEU A 161 10.47 -5.13 -1.10
N ARG A 162 11.08 -4.13 -0.47
CA ARG A 162 11.14 -2.75 -0.96
C ARG A 162 12.56 -2.26 -0.94
N GLY A 163 12.88 -1.41 -1.91
CA GLY A 163 14.13 -0.69 -1.98
C GLY A 163 13.85 0.77 -2.31
N ARG A 164 14.67 1.66 -1.76
CA ARG A 164 14.70 3.09 -2.07
C ARG A 164 16.13 3.51 -2.26
N TYR A 165 16.37 4.33 -3.27
CA TYR A 165 17.67 4.93 -3.51
C TYR A 165 17.52 6.42 -3.83
N TYR A 166 18.23 7.26 -3.10
CA TYR A 166 18.24 8.72 -3.28
C TYR A 166 19.18 9.09 -4.41
N VAL A 167 18.62 9.55 -5.53
CA VAL A 167 19.38 9.94 -6.73
C VAL A 167 19.78 11.40 -6.74
N VAL A 168 18.98 12.26 -6.06
CA VAL A 168 19.25 13.69 -5.92
C VAL A 168 19.02 14.07 -4.47
N GLU A 169 20.04 14.64 -3.85
CA GLU A 169 19.91 15.21 -2.49
C GLU A 169 19.30 16.62 -2.57
N GLU A 170 18.47 16.93 -1.58
CA GLU A 170 17.87 18.26 -1.49
C GLU A 170 18.94 19.31 -1.21
N LYS A 171 18.94 20.37 -2.01
CA LYS A 171 19.85 21.51 -1.85
C LYS A 171 19.24 22.77 -2.45
N ASP A 172 19.21 23.87 -1.70
CA ASP A 172 18.65 25.14 -2.13
C ASP A 172 17.25 24.98 -2.76
N TRP A 173 17.12 25.21 -4.07
CA TRP A 173 15.87 25.01 -4.82
C TRP A 173 15.71 23.59 -5.41
N ILE A 174 16.76 22.75 -5.38
CA ILE A 174 16.73 21.38 -5.90
C ILE A 174 15.95 20.52 -4.92
N PRO A 175 14.91 19.77 -5.35
CA PRO A 175 14.20 18.85 -4.48
C PRO A 175 15.02 17.59 -4.19
N LEU A 176 14.66 16.87 -3.14
CA LEU A 176 15.05 15.49 -2.97
C LEU A 176 14.35 14.66 -4.03
N ILE A 177 15.08 13.75 -4.68
CA ILE A 177 14.51 12.76 -5.60
C ILE A 177 15.02 11.37 -5.22
N ALA A 178 14.10 10.44 -5.02
CA ALA A 178 14.41 9.04 -4.82
C ALA A 178 13.72 8.17 -5.85
N VAL A 179 14.36 7.06 -6.22
CA VAL A 179 13.73 5.97 -6.96
C VAL A 179 13.41 4.83 -6.02
N THR A 180 12.30 4.16 -6.28
CA THR A 180 11.83 3.05 -5.46
C THR A 180 11.58 1.82 -6.29
N GLY A 181 11.80 0.67 -5.67
CA GLY A 181 11.47 -0.64 -6.22
C GLY A 181 10.68 -1.47 -5.23
N ARG A 182 9.79 -2.29 -5.73
CA ARG A 182 8.96 -3.16 -4.92
C ARG A 182 8.80 -4.51 -5.58
N LEU A 183 8.88 -5.58 -4.78
CA LEU A 183 8.61 -6.95 -5.18
C LEU A 183 7.66 -7.57 -4.16
N LYS A 184 6.49 -8.02 -4.60
CA LYS A 184 5.53 -8.78 -3.80
C LYS A 184 5.70 -10.26 -4.10
N LEU A 185 5.96 -11.07 -3.10
CA LEU A 185 6.06 -12.52 -3.19
C LEU A 185 4.70 -13.16 -2.88
N PRO A 186 4.23 -14.15 -3.66
CA PRO A 186 2.92 -14.76 -3.49
C PRO A 186 2.92 -15.77 -2.33
N THR A 187 3.05 -15.27 -1.10
CA THR A 187 3.08 -16.08 0.12
C THR A 187 1.72 -16.21 0.81
N ALA A 188 0.77 -15.33 0.46
CA ALA A 188 -0.59 -15.39 0.97
C ALA A 188 -1.37 -16.54 0.34
N SER A 189 -2.33 -17.09 1.09
CA SER A 189 -3.26 -18.09 0.58
C SER A 189 -4.24 -17.47 -0.43
N ALA A 190 -4.04 -17.72 -1.72
CA ALA A 190 -4.95 -17.28 -2.77
C ALA A 190 -6.31 -18.00 -2.68
N SER A 191 -6.33 -19.27 -2.29
CA SER A 191 -7.56 -20.03 -2.08
C SER A 191 -8.43 -19.50 -0.95
N GLU A 192 -7.85 -18.79 0.01
CA GLU A 192 -8.55 -18.13 1.10
C GLU A 192 -8.86 -16.64 0.82
N GLY A 193 -8.42 -16.12 -0.34
CA GLY A 193 -8.64 -14.74 -0.73
C GLY A 193 -7.77 -13.73 0.02
N LEU A 194 -6.64 -14.15 0.60
CA LEU A 194 -5.70 -13.29 1.33
C LEU A 194 -4.67 -12.62 0.42
N GLY A 195 -4.61 -13.04 -0.86
CA GLY A 195 -3.73 -12.49 -1.89
C GLY A 195 -4.13 -13.01 -3.27
N THR A 196 -3.40 -12.61 -4.31
CA THR A 196 -3.66 -13.04 -5.69
C THR A 196 -2.98 -14.35 -6.07
N GLY A 197 -2.03 -14.84 -5.25
CA GLY A 197 -1.21 -16.00 -5.61
C GLY A 197 -0.13 -15.72 -6.66
N GLU A 198 -0.02 -14.47 -7.12
CA GLU A 198 0.89 -14.06 -8.18
C GLU A 198 1.93 -13.06 -7.66
N MET A 199 3.07 -12.98 -8.33
CA MET A 199 4.11 -12.01 -8.05
C MET A 199 3.76 -10.66 -8.68
N ASP A 200 3.98 -9.55 -7.94
CA ASP A 200 3.88 -8.20 -8.47
C ASP A 200 5.21 -7.49 -8.35
N GLU A 201 5.52 -6.69 -9.35
CA GLU A 201 6.71 -5.84 -9.40
C GLU A 201 6.30 -4.39 -9.52
N GLY A 202 7.05 -3.48 -8.89
CA GLY A 202 6.76 -2.06 -8.97
C GLY A 202 8.01 -1.21 -9.00
N VAL A 203 7.91 -0.10 -9.70
CA VAL A 203 8.90 0.98 -9.70
C VAL A 203 8.21 2.29 -9.45
N GLY A 204 8.90 3.22 -8.80
CA GLY A 204 8.37 4.54 -8.50
C GLY A 204 9.45 5.59 -8.35
N MET A 205 8.99 6.81 -8.23
CA MET A 205 9.79 7.98 -7.96
C MET A 205 9.10 8.80 -6.86
N GLU A 206 9.90 9.28 -5.93
CA GLU A 206 9.48 10.15 -4.84
C GLU A 206 10.21 11.48 -4.97
N VAL A 207 9.47 12.57 -4.90
CA VAL A 207 10.00 13.92 -4.95
C VAL A 207 9.49 14.67 -3.73
N SER A 208 10.40 15.27 -2.96
CA SER A 208 10.02 16.12 -1.85
C SER A 208 10.84 17.39 -1.79
N LYS A 209 10.22 18.46 -1.26
CA LYS A 209 10.86 19.77 -1.13
C LYS A 209 10.46 20.46 0.15
N LEU A 210 11.45 20.81 0.97
CA LEU A 210 11.24 21.70 2.11
C LEU A 210 11.05 23.15 1.60
N LEU A 211 9.94 23.75 1.99
CA LEU A 211 9.56 25.12 1.65
C LEU A 211 9.61 25.98 2.92
N GLY A 212 10.63 26.82 3.00
CA GLY A 212 10.97 27.53 4.24
C GLY A 212 11.45 26.55 5.32
N ASP A 213 11.03 26.77 6.58
CA ASP A 213 11.50 26.00 7.73
C ASP A 213 10.56 24.88 8.17
N LYS A 214 9.30 24.88 7.69
CA LYS A 214 8.25 24.03 8.26
C LYS A 214 7.39 23.30 7.24
N TRP A 215 7.24 23.82 6.04
CA TRP A 215 6.39 23.20 5.03
C TRP A 215 7.17 22.25 4.15
N VAL A 216 6.55 21.16 3.76
CA VAL A 216 7.11 20.20 2.79
C VAL A 216 6.07 19.93 1.71
N ALA A 217 6.49 19.98 0.47
CA ALA A 217 5.70 19.51 -0.67
C ALA A 217 6.15 18.10 -1.06
N PHE A 218 5.19 17.26 -1.48
CA PHE A 218 5.41 15.89 -1.93
C PHE A 218 4.77 15.68 -3.29
N LEU A 219 5.44 14.93 -4.13
CA LEU A 219 4.92 14.43 -5.40
C LEU A 219 5.55 13.07 -5.68
N ASP A 220 4.76 12.03 -5.60
CA ASP A 220 5.22 10.67 -5.78
C ASP A 220 4.40 9.99 -6.89
N GLY A 221 4.96 8.97 -7.52
CA GLY A 221 4.24 8.21 -8.52
C GLY A 221 5.02 6.99 -9.00
N GLY A 222 4.31 6.06 -9.63
CA GLY A 222 4.93 4.83 -10.06
C GLY A 222 4.04 3.94 -10.91
N TYR A 223 4.60 2.78 -11.20
CA TYR A 223 3.96 1.76 -12.01
C TYR A 223 4.19 0.38 -11.42
N ASN A 224 3.11 -0.38 -11.27
CA ASN A 224 3.12 -1.75 -10.80
C ASN A 224 2.72 -2.69 -11.95
N VAL A 225 3.55 -3.67 -12.22
CA VAL A 225 3.23 -4.83 -13.04
C VAL A 225 2.56 -5.84 -12.12
N ILE A 226 1.31 -6.15 -12.41
CA ILE A 226 0.46 -6.99 -11.57
C ILE A 226 0.43 -8.39 -12.17
N GLY A 227 0.73 -9.39 -11.35
CA GLY A 227 0.57 -10.79 -11.70
C GLY A 227 -0.89 -11.12 -12.03
N ARG A 228 -1.10 -12.03 -12.98
CA ARG A 228 -2.43 -12.35 -13.50
C ARG A 228 -2.78 -13.79 -13.18
N PRO A 229 -3.52 -14.01 -12.09
CA PRO A 229 -4.02 -15.36 -11.79
C PRO A 229 -5.00 -15.83 -12.86
N ASP A 230 -5.05 -17.13 -13.08
CA ASP A 230 -5.97 -17.71 -14.02
C ASP A 230 -7.42 -17.32 -13.70
N GLY A 231 -8.15 -16.87 -14.72
CA GLY A 231 -9.53 -16.45 -14.62
C GLY A 231 -9.73 -14.97 -14.24
N LEU A 232 -8.69 -14.23 -13.90
CA LEU A 232 -8.74 -12.78 -13.62
C LEU A 232 -7.93 -11.98 -14.64
N ASN A 233 -8.59 -11.04 -15.32
CA ASN A 233 -7.92 -10.16 -16.27
C ASN A 233 -7.52 -8.84 -15.59
N LEU A 234 -6.54 -8.93 -14.68
CA LEU A 234 -6.03 -7.76 -13.97
C LEU A 234 -5.13 -6.91 -14.86
N ARG A 235 -5.24 -5.60 -14.72
CA ARG A 235 -4.42 -4.62 -15.43
C ARG A 235 -3.26 -4.18 -14.56
N ASN A 236 -2.16 -3.79 -15.19
CA ASN A 236 -1.09 -3.09 -14.52
C ASN A 236 -1.59 -1.75 -13.96
N GLN A 237 -0.98 -1.28 -12.89
CA GLN A 237 -1.43 -0.13 -12.11
C GLN A 237 -0.41 0.99 -12.16
N HIS A 238 -0.79 2.15 -12.65
CA HIS A 238 -0.09 3.39 -12.33
C HIS A 238 -0.74 4.02 -11.09
N TRP A 239 0.05 4.73 -10.35
CA TRP A 239 -0.38 5.44 -9.15
C TRP A 239 0.39 6.75 -9.02
N TYR A 240 -0.21 7.72 -8.36
CA TYR A 240 0.46 8.94 -7.96
C TYR A 240 -0.17 9.49 -6.69
N ASP A 241 0.60 10.25 -5.94
CA ASP A 241 0.12 11.07 -4.87
C ASP A 241 0.76 12.45 -4.88
N VAL A 242 0.04 13.43 -4.35
CA VAL A 242 0.50 14.80 -4.16
C VAL A 242 0.09 15.23 -2.77
N GLY A 243 1.00 15.85 -2.05
CA GLY A 243 0.74 16.20 -0.67
C GLY A 243 1.53 17.37 -0.14
N ALA A 244 1.16 17.76 1.07
CA ALA A 244 1.88 18.75 1.84
C ALA A 244 2.02 18.29 3.29
N GLY A 245 3.15 18.60 3.89
CA GLY A 245 3.45 18.36 5.29
C GLY A 245 3.77 19.64 6.01
N TYR A 246 3.55 19.65 7.32
CA TYR A 246 3.89 20.74 8.20
C TYR A 246 4.56 20.25 9.48
N TYR A 247 5.72 20.78 9.77
CA TYR A 247 6.43 20.54 11.04
C TYR A 247 5.81 21.39 12.13
N VAL A 248 4.99 20.75 12.97
CA VAL A 248 4.41 21.38 14.18
C VAL A 248 5.54 21.67 15.18
N THR A 249 6.43 20.70 15.35
CA THR A 249 7.70 20.83 16.09
C THR A 249 8.82 20.18 15.26
N SER A 250 10.07 20.23 15.72
CA SER A 250 11.19 19.52 15.08
C SER A 250 10.97 18.00 14.99
N ASP A 251 10.15 17.45 15.87
CA ASP A 251 9.95 16.01 16.02
C ASP A 251 8.55 15.52 15.65
N LEU A 252 7.61 16.47 15.41
CA LEU A 252 6.24 16.17 15.03
C LEU A 252 5.89 16.81 13.70
N MET A 253 5.54 15.97 12.72
CA MET A 253 5.05 16.40 11.42
C MET A 253 3.63 15.89 11.21
N THR A 254 2.77 16.72 10.67
CA THR A 254 1.46 16.36 10.12
C THR A 254 1.49 16.54 8.62
N SER A 255 0.75 15.72 7.88
CA SER A 255 0.70 15.81 6.42
C SER A 255 -0.66 15.40 5.88
N VAL A 256 -0.95 15.87 4.69
CA VAL A 256 -2.14 15.50 3.91
C VAL A 256 -1.71 15.16 2.49
N TYR A 257 -2.30 14.11 1.92
CA TYR A 257 -2.05 13.63 0.57
C TYR A 257 -3.38 13.39 -0.14
N PHE A 258 -3.41 13.69 -1.41
CA PHE A 258 -4.38 13.15 -2.35
C PHE A 258 -3.70 12.04 -3.13
N GLU A 259 -4.34 10.87 -3.18
CA GLU A 259 -3.80 9.66 -3.79
C GLU A 259 -4.73 9.15 -4.88
N GLU A 260 -4.17 8.68 -5.99
CA GLU A 260 -4.90 7.97 -7.03
C GLU A 260 -4.17 6.71 -7.44
N TYR A 261 -4.92 5.60 -7.45
CA TYR A 261 -4.49 4.31 -7.96
C TYR A 261 -5.41 3.84 -9.07
N ARG A 262 -4.83 3.51 -10.22
CA ARG A 262 -5.59 2.94 -11.31
C ARG A 262 -6.26 1.65 -10.86
N SER A 263 -7.56 1.48 -11.19
CA SER A 263 -8.28 0.22 -10.97
C SER A 263 -7.62 -0.94 -11.71
N LEU A 264 -7.49 -2.08 -11.05
CA LEU A 264 -6.99 -3.32 -11.64
C LEU A 264 -8.01 -3.94 -12.60
N VAL A 265 -9.30 -3.67 -12.41
CA VAL A 265 -10.39 -4.17 -13.27
C VAL A 265 -10.72 -3.13 -14.33
N SER A 266 -10.84 -3.58 -15.58
CA SER A 266 -11.17 -2.70 -16.71
C SER A 266 -12.56 -2.10 -16.55
N GLY A 267 -12.71 -0.81 -16.91
CA GLY A 267 -13.99 -0.10 -16.84
C GLY A 267 -14.44 0.32 -15.43
N ARG A 268 -13.65 0.05 -14.41
CA ARG A 268 -13.94 0.48 -13.03
C ARG A 268 -13.22 1.78 -12.67
N GLN A 269 -13.80 2.51 -11.71
CA GLN A 269 -13.21 3.75 -11.21
C GLN A 269 -11.88 3.50 -10.52
N ASN A 270 -10.94 4.41 -10.73
CA ASN A 270 -9.70 4.45 -9.96
C ASN A 270 -10.02 4.70 -8.49
N ALA A 271 -9.21 4.09 -7.62
CA ALA A 271 -9.25 4.42 -6.20
C ALA A 271 -8.65 5.82 -6.03
N ARG A 272 -9.40 6.71 -5.38
CA ARG A 272 -8.97 8.07 -5.00
C ARG A 272 -9.34 8.30 -3.56
N ASP A 273 -8.39 8.82 -2.82
CA ASP A 273 -8.62 9.11 -1.42
C ASP A 273 -7.78 10.31 -0.93
N VAL A 274 -8.11 10.78 0.25
CA VAL A 274 -7.34 11.77 0.98
C VAL A 274 -6.82 11.12 2.25
N PHE A 275 -5.50 11.14 2.40
CA PHE A 275 -4.80 10.58 3.54
C PHE A 275 -4.23 11.67 4.43
N PHE A 276 -4.59 11.64 5.71
CA PHE A 276 -4.04 12.49 6.76
C PHE A 276 -3.08 11.66 7.61
N ALA A 277 -1.87 12.14 7.79
CA ALA A 277 -0.85 11.44 8.56
C ALA A 277 -0.25 12.33 9.65
N MET A 278 0.21 11.67 10.72
CA MET A 278 0.99 12.25 11.79
C MET A 278 2.18 11.37 12.08
N ASN A 279 3.35 11.97 12.18
CA ASN A 279 4.61 11.29 12.47
C ASN A 279 5.32 11.98 13.62
N TYR A 280 5.66 11.21 14.65
CA TYR A 280 6.40 11.69 15.81
C TYR A 280 7.68 10.88 16.02
N ARG A 281 8.79 11.58 16.17
CA ARG A 281 10.11 11.03 16.45
C ARG A 281 10.51 11.32 17.87
N ALA A 282 10.64 10.28 18.70
CA ALA A 282 11.21 10.40 20.03
C ALA A 282 12.77 10.33 19.98
N SER A 283 13.39 11.04 20.90
CA SER A 283 14.87 11.13 20.99
C SER A 283 15.58 9.78 21.22
N SER A 284 14.86 8.79 21.74
CA SER A 284 15.39 7.46 22.08
C SER A 284 15.46 6.46 20.91
N GLY A 285 15.14 6.89 19.68
CA GLY A 285 15.06 6.01 18.50
C GLY A 285 13.67 5.45 18.22
N TRP A 286 12.70 5.67 19.10
CA TRP A 286 11.30 5.35 18.87
C TRP A 286 10.66 6.32 17.91
N ARG A 287 9.80 5.80 17.03
CA ARG A 287 8.96 6.57 16.13
C ARG A 287 7.55 6.06 16.20
N PHE A 288 6.62 7.01 16.20
CA PHE A 288 5.18 6.74 16.22
C PHE A 288 4.55 7.39 15.01
N ASN A 289 3.65 6.68 14.37
CA ASN A 289 2.87 7.22 13.28
C ASN A 289 1.39 6.89 13.45
N GLY A 290 0.56 7.67 12.80
CA GLY A 290 -0.87 7.44 12.73
C GLY A 290 -1.42 8.09 11.49
N GLY A 291 -2.53 7.55 10.99
CA GLY A 291 -3.15 8.11 9.80
C GLY A 291 -4.62 7.73 9.66
N VAL A 292 -5.31 8.58 8.91
CA VAL A 292 -6.72 8.40 8.54
C VAL A 292 -6.83 8.60 7.04
N THR A 293 -7.39 7.63 6.34
CA THR A 293 -7.76 7.73 4.92
C THR A 293 -9.25 7.92 4.79
N VAL A 294 -9.67 8.80 3.90
CA VAL A 294 -11.07 9.03 3.52
C VAL A 294 -11.18 8.88 2.02
N GLY A 295 -11.94 7.89 1.56
CA GLY A 295 -12.18 7.67 0.14
C GLY A 295 -13.02 8.78 -0.49
N VAL A 296 -12.62 9.19 -1.68
CA VAL A 296 -13.35 10.18 -2.49
C VAL A 296 -13.82 9.59 -3.83
N SER A 297 -13.66 8.28 -4.00
CA SER A 297 -14.20 7.53 -5.15
C SER A 297 -14.68 6.15 -4.71
N ASN A 298 -15.54 5.53 -5.52
CA ASN A 298 -16.07 4.19 -5.23
C ASN A 298 -14.99 3.07 -5.26
N GLY A 299 -13.85 3.31 -5.90
CA GLY A 299 -12.74 2.35 -5.94
C GLY A 299 -11.86 2.36 -4.68
N ALA A 300 -11.97 3.39 -3.86
CA ALA A 300 -11.24 3.55 -2.61
C ALA A 300 -12.00 2.95 -1.41
N PRO A 301 -11.34 2.74 -0.27
CA PRO A 301 -12.04 2.47 0.99
C PRO A 301 -12.93 3.66 1.36
N ASP A 302 -14.06 3.43 2.02
CA ASP A 302 -14.85 4.52 2.60
C ASP A 302 -14.00 5.26 3.65
N TYR A 303 -13.28 4.48 4.46
CA TYR A 303 -12.26 4.98 5.38
C TYR A 303 -11.21 3.91 5.70
N ALA A 304 -10.03 4.37 6.12
CA ALA A 304 -9.05 3.52 6.77
C ALA A 304 -8.38 4.25 7.94
N LEU A 305 -7.98 3.47 8.92
CA LEU A 305 -7.27 3.94 10.11
C LEU A 305 -5.97 3.18 10.23
N SER A 306 -4.88 3.86 10.53
CA SER A 306 -3.59 3.25 10.78
C SER A 306 -2.93 3.84 12.02
N THR A 307 -2.13 3.02 12.68
CA THR A 307 -1.24 3.44 13.75
C THR A 307 0.02 2.63 13.67
N GLY A 308 1.14 3.14 14.17
CA GLY A 308 2.36 2.38 14.09
C GLY A 308 3.42 2.84 15.07
N VAL A 309 4.29 1.92 15.37
CA VAL A 309 5.48 2.14 16.18
C VAL A 309 6.67 1.51 15.49
N SER A 310 7.79 2.18 15.52
CA SER A 310 9.07 1.60 15.08
C SER A 310 10.21 2.01 15.98
N TYR A 311 11.24 1.20 15.99
CA TYR A 311 12.46 1.43 16.77
C TYR A 311 13.68 1.28 15.86
N ARG A 312 14.58 2.25 15.93
CA ARG A 312 15.84 2.28 15.20
C ARG A 312 17.01 1.98 16.13
N PHE A 313 17.85 1.01 15.77
CA PHE A 313 19.01 0.52 16.52
C PHE A 313 20.20 0.23 15.62
#